data_c2774b31cc5aa3458bbd1166b708d35c
#
_entry.id   c2774b31cc5aa3458bbd1166b708d35c
#
_cell.length_a   1.000
_cell.length_b   1.000
_cell.length_c   1.000
_cell.angle_alpha   90.00
_cell.angle_beta   90.00
_cell.angle_gamma   90.00
#
_symmetry.space_group_name_H-M   'P 1'
#
loop_
_entity.id
_entity.type
_entity.pdbx_description
1 polymer ?
#
loop_
_entity_poly.entity_id
_entity_poly.type
_entity_poly.pdbx_seq_one_letter_code
_entity_poly.pdbx_strand_id
1 'polypeptide(L)'
;MKWVLGASIFAIVMGWAATTTIPAATVSIDDAIFKFLPPETQGIVFIDVAALRDASFVRDVLKDQKVTAPREWDEFAKATGTNPESDIDKVTIGKLSAQDGLVIIQGRLDKFKIEQYLKDKGKHPQAYLGHSLYVDGDGAFVLLNNVALLGKLSAVKKAIDQMQLPGSSPLRRDLMAAIQTIETGNQVWGVGDFSVNDLGTLGVRGPAPAVEMLKSLKSGTYQMRVDTGIHARAIGNFADAESAKNIGDLARGAIAVAKLQVAKQQPDIVLLLDGIQVSNSGPTLTVRIEEAGELLMKLKDLRAYSPPREEGWTRH
;
A
#
# COMPACT_ATOMS: atom_id res chain seq x y z
N MET A 1 0.64 2.39 -24.08
CA MET A 1 -0.20 2.85 -22.95
C MET A 1 0.59 2.54 -21.70
N LYS A 2 1.29 3.55 -21.15
CA LYS A 2 2.14 3.38 -19.97
C LYS A 2 1.27 3.01 -18.77
N TRP A 3 1.76 2.13 -17.93
CA TRP A 3 1.18 1.56 -16.70
C TRP A 3 0.51 2.59 -15.75
N VAL A 4 -0.58 3.21 -16.15
CA VAL A 4 -1.29 4.23 -15.33
C VAL A 4 -2.16 3.57 -14.25
N LEU A 5 -2.61 2.33 -14.46
CA LEU A 5 -3.48 1.62 -13.53
C LEU A 5 -2.82 1.27 -12.19
N GLY A 6 -1.53 0.99 -12.16
CA GLY A 6 -0.83 0.62 -10.91
C GLY A 6 -0.49 1.81 -10.02
N ALA A 7 -0.16 2.97 -10.59
CA ALA A 7 0.32 4.13 -9.84
C ALA A 7 -0.79 4.89 -9.10
N SER A 8 -2.00 4.93 -9.67
CA SER A 8 -3.10 5.72 -9.10
C SER A 8 -3.77 5.08 -7.88
N ILE A 9 -3.86 3.75 -7.83
CA ILE A 9 -4.37 3.02 -6.65
C ILE A 9 -3.38 3.17 -5.49
N PHE A 10 -2.08 3.21 -5.77
CA PHE A 10 -1.02 3.31 -4.77
C PHE A 10 -0.94 4.69 -4.09
N ALA A 11 -1.20 5.77 -4.84
CA ALA A 11 -1.12 7.14 -4.33
C ALA A 11 -2.22 7.49 -3.32
N ILE A 12 -3.40 6.83 -3.40
CA ILE A 12 -4.52 7.09 -2.49
C ILE A 12 -4.30 6.44 -1.12
N VAL A 13 -3.59 5.30 -1.07
CA VAL A 13 -3.46 4.49 0.16
C VAL A 13 -2.27 4.91 1.02
N MET A 14 -1.22 5.52 0.45
CA MET A 14 0.05 5.80 1.14
C MET A 14 0.13 7.16 1.86
N GLY A 15 -0.94 7.92 1.92
CA GLY A 15 -0.92 9.27 2.53
C GLY A 15 -1.10 9.36 4.04
N TRP A 16 -1.48 8.27 4.72
CA TRP A 16 -2.02 8.37 6.08
C TRP A 16 -1.76 7.12 6.92
N ALA A 17 -1.35 7.28 8.15
CA ALA A 17 -1.14 6.22 9.14
C ALA A 17 -1.51 6.66 10.55
N ALA A 18 -2.18 5.80 11.36
CA ALA A 18 -2.19 5.89 12.83
C ALA A 18 -3.11 4.94 13.64
N THR A 19 -3.00 4.68 14.89
CA THR A 19 -3.06 3.55 15.81
C THR A 19 -4.25 3.44 16.80
N THR A 20 -4.55 2.30 17.40
CA THR A 20 -4.81 1.92 18.80
C THR A 20 -4.88 0.40 19.01
N THR A 21 -4.59 -0.11 20.22
CA THR A 21 -4.41 -1.52 20.54
C THR A 21 -5.70 -2.27 20.85
N ILE A 22 -5.95 -3.40 20.15
CA ILE A 22 -6.96 -4.43 20.48
C ILE A 22 -6.27 -5.81 20.43
N PRO A 23 -6.69 -6.80 21.26
CA PRO A 23 -6.02 -8.10 21.35
C PRO A 23 -6.03 -8.87 20.02
N ALA A 24 -4.90 -9.51 19.74
CA ALA A 24 -4.62 -10.22 18.51
C ALA A 24 -5.54 -11.42 18.30
N ALA A 25 -6.46 -11.30 17.35
CA ALA A 25 -6.99 -12.44 16.63
C ALA A 25 -6.23 -12.51 15.30
N THR A 26 -5.80 -13.71 14.90
CA THR A 26 -5.03 -13.90 13.65
C THR A 26 -5.91 -13.63 12.43
N VAL A 27 -5.33 -12.94 11.45
CA VAL A 27 -5.98 -12.64 10.16
C VAL A 27 -6.37 -13.94 9.49
N SER A 28 -7.65 -14.10 9.19
CA SER A 28 -8.08 -15.04 8.16
C SER A 28 -7.72 -14.46 6.79
N ILE A 29 -6.48 -14.64 6.39
CA ILE A 29 -6.06 -14.33 5.03
C ILE A 29 -6.70 -15.41 4.16
N ASP A 30 -7.34 -14.96 3.08
CA ASP A 30 -7.89 -15.87 2.08
C ASP A 30 -6.73 -16.69 1.48
N ASP A 31 -6.55 -17.92 1.95
CA ASP A 31 -5.50 -18.84 1.50
C ASP A 31 -5.52 -19.02 -0.02
N ALA A 32 -6.67 -18.72 -0.65
CA ALA A 32 -6.82 -18.75 -2.08
C ALA A 32 -5.90 -17.75 -2.83
N ILE A 33 -5.40 -16.69 -2.18
CA ILE A 33 -4.47 -15.73 -2.80
C ILE A 33 -3.05 -16.29 -2.87
N PHE A 34 -2.64 -17.04 -1.85
CA PHE A 34 -1.26 -17.54 -1.76
C PHE A 34 -0.91 -18.51 -2.88
N LYS A 35 -1.89 -19.18 -3.47
CA LYS A 35 -1.66 -20.07 -4.62
C LYS A 35 -1.15 -19.35 -5.87
N PHE A 36 -1.28 -18.02 -5.96
CA PHE A 36 -0.77 -17.22 -7.07
C PHE A 36 0.64 -16.69 -6.82
N LEU A 37 1.12 -16.73 -5.57
CA LEU A 37 2.41 -16.17 -5.20
C LEU A 37 3.52 -17.21 -5.38
N PRO A 38 4.51 -16.97 -6.26
CA PRO A 38 5.63 -17.88 -6.47
C PRO A 38 6.51 -18.03 -5.20
N PRO A 39 7.28 -19.14 -5.08
CA PRO A 39 8.14 -19.41 -3.91
C PRO A 39 9.20 -18.33 -3.65
N GLU A 40 9.66 -17.65 -4.69
CA GLU A 40 10.64 -16.56 -4.61
C GLU A 40 10.07 -15.24 -4.12
N THR A 41 8.79 -15.18 -3.75
CA THR A 41 8.18 -13.97 -3.20
C THR A 41 8.95 -13.47 -1.97
N GLN A 42 9.45 -12.25 -2.06
CA GLN A 42 10.27 -11.59 -1.04
C GLN A 42 9.45 -10.73 -0.08
N GLY A 43 8.27 -10.31 -0.51
CA GLY A 43 7.37 -9.48 0.30
C GLY A 43 5.97 -9.45 -0.28
N ILE A 44 5.03 -9.13 0.58
CA ILE A 44 3.60 -9.07 0.23
C ILE A 44 3.03 -7.77 0.81
N VAL A 45 2.22 -7.09 0.00
CA VAL A 45 1.34 -6.00 0.42
C VAL A 45 -0.09 -6.44 0.14
N PHE A 46 -0.96 -6.28 1.11
CA PHE A 46 -2.38 -6.58 1.00
C PHE A 46 -3.21 -5.34 1.31
N ILE A 47 -4.27 -5.15 0.54
CA ILE A 47 -5.21 -4.03 0.67
C ILE A 47 -6.62 -4.59 0.53
N ASP A 48 -7.42 -4.50 1.58
CA ASP A 48 -8.87 -4.73 1.55
C ASP A 48 -9.57 -3.42 1.13
N VAL A 49 -9.76 -3.27 -0.16
CA VAL A 49 -10.34 -2.05 -0.76
C VAL A 49 -11.81 -1.91 -0.38
N ALA A 50 -12.54 -3.04 -0.28
CA ALA A 50 -13.95 -3.03 0.11
C ALA A 50 -14.10 -2.55 1.55
N ALA A 51 -13.32 -3.10 2.49
CA ALA A 51 -13.37 -2.69 3.89
C ALA A 51 -12.87 -1.25 4.10
N LEU A 52 -11.87 -0.79 3.33
CA LEU A 52 -11.45 0.62 3.35
C LEU A 52 -12.56 1.56 2.87
N ARG A 53 -13.24 1.20 1.79
CA ARG A 53 -14.37 1.97 1.23
C ARG A 53 -15.50 2.11 2.24
N ASP A 54 -15.74 1.07 3.04
CA ASP A 54 -16.81 1.03 4.04
C ASP A 54 -16.42 1.74 5.35
N ALA A 55 -15.14 2.06 5.56
CA ALA A 55 -14.70 2.80 6.74
C ALA A 55 -15.31 4.22 6.77
N SER A 56 -15.85 4.62 7.93
CA SER A 56 -16.54 5.92 8.08
C SER A 56 -15.60 7.09 7.78
N PHE A 57 -14.37 7.04 8.29
CA PHE A 57 -13.36 8.05 8.03
C PHE A 57 -13.06 8.22 6.54
N VAL A 58 -12.89 7.10 5.80
CA VAL A 58 -12.63 7.17 4.35
C VAL A 58 -13.81 7.79 3.61
N ARG A 59 -15.04 7.39 3.95
CA ARG A 59 -16.26 8.00 3.37
C ARG A 59 -16.32 9.50 3.62
N ASP A 60 -15.99 9.95 4.83
CA ASP A 60 -16.00 11.38 5.19
C ASP A 60 -14.92 12.17 4.45
N VAL A 61 -13.72 11.60 4.30
CA VAL A 61 -12.64 12.22 3.49
C VAL A 61 -13.03 12.33 2.02
N LEU A 62 -13.67 11.30 1.46
CA LEU A 62 -14.02 11.25 0.04
C LEU A 62 -15.25 12.12 -0.32
N LYS A 63 -16.17 12.38 0.62
CA LYS A 63 -17.36 13.24 0.39
C LYS A 63 -16.99 14.60 -0.19
N ASP A 64 -15.89 15.18 0.25
CA ASP A 64 -15.46 16.53 -0.13
C ASP A 64 -14.42 16.53 -1.26
N GLN A 65 -13.92 15.37 -1.64
CA GLN A 65 -12.95 15.26 -2.73
C GLN A 65 -13.65 14.86 -4.02
N LYS A 66 -13.64 15.76 -5.01
CA LYS A 66 -13.89 15.37 -6.41
C LYS A 66 -12.66 14.59 -6.90
N VAL A 67 -12.59 13.30 -6.54
CA VAL A 67 -11.61 12.41 -7.14
C VAL A 67 -12.01 12.26 -8.60
N THR A 68 -11.35 12.99 -9.49
CA THR A 68 -11.55 12.81 -10.93
C THR A 68 -10.78 11.56 -11.32
N ALA A 69 -11.50 10.48 -11.54
CA ALA A 69 -10.91 9.27 -12.11
C ALA A 69 -10.24 9.58 -13.46
N PRO A 70 -9.12 8.94 -13.79
CA PRO A 70 -8.53 9.07 -15.12
C PRO A 70 -9.59 8.74 -16.19
N ARG A 71 -9.57 9.49 -17.29
CA ARG A 71 -10.56 9.31 -18.40
C ARG A 71 -10.61 7.87 -18.90
N GLU A 72 -9.47 7.19 -18.89
CA GLU A 72 -9.33 5.79 -19.28
C GLU A 72 -10.14 4.85 -18.39
N TRP A 73 -10.34 5.22 -17.12
CA TRP A 73 -11.16 4.45 -16.18
C TRP A 73 -12.65 4.59 -16.48
N ASP A 74 -13.10 5.79 -16.84
CA ASP A 74 -14.46 6.03 -17.26
C ASP A 74 -14.77 5.25 -18.55
N GLU A 75 -13.86 5.25 -19.52
CA GLU A 75 -14.00 4.48 -20.76
C GLU A 75 -14.05 2.97 -20.46
N PHE A 76 -13.17 2.47 -19.60
CA PHE A 76 -13.15 1.08 -19.18
C PHE A 76 -14.45 0.69 -18.47
N ALA A 77 -14.88 1.46 -17.50
CA ALA A 77 -16.10 1.20 -16.74
C ALA A 77 -17.36 1.18 -17.66
N LYS A 78 -17.45 2.12 -18.59
CA LYS A 78 -18.55 2.16 -19.57
C LYS A 78 -18.56 0.96 -20.52
N ALA A 79 -17.38 0.53 -20.97
CA ALA A 79 -17.25 -0.57 -21.90
C ALA A 79 -17.45 -1.94 -21.26
N THR A 80 -16.97 -2.11 -20.03
CA THR A 80 -16.94 -3.42 -19.36
C THR A 80 -18.06 -3.60 -18.34
N GLY A 81 -18.67 -2.50 -17.88
CA GLY A 81 -19.59 -2.50 -16.74
C GLY A 81 -18.89 -2.73 -15.42
N THR A 82 -17.55 -2.79 -15.38
CA THR A 82 -16.74 -2.92 -14.16
C THR A 82 -16.28 -1.54 -13.73
N ASN A 83 -16.76 -1.07 -12.58
CA ASN A 83 -16.31 0.17 -11.97
C ASN A 83 -15.16 -0.13 -11.00
N PRO A 84 -13.92 0.29 -11.27
CA PRO A 84 -12.78 0.03 -10.38
C PRO A 84 -12.99 0.54 -8.94
N GLU A 85 -13.77 1.61 -8.76
CA GLU A 85 -14.01 2.20 -7.43
C GLU A 85 -14.94 1.34 -6.57
N SER A 86 -15.88 0.61 -7.17
CA SER A 86 -16.88 -0.20 -6.44
C SER A 86 -16.67 -1.71 -6.57
N ASP A 87 -16.04 -2.17 -7.64
CA ASP A 87 -16.00 -3.59 -8.00
C ASP A 87 -14.65 -4.27 -7.71
N ILE A 88 -13.63 -3.51 -7.32
CA ILE A 88 -12.41 -4.06 -6.75
C ILE A 88 -12.62 -4.23 -5.25
N ASP A 89 -12.47 -5.47 -4.77
CA ASP A 89 -12.65 -5.81 -3.36
C ASP A 89 -11.29 -5.90 -2.63
N LYS A 90 -10.28 -6.55 -3.25
CA LYS A 90 -8.97 -6.75 -2.64
C LYS A 90 -7.85 -6.60 -3.68
N VAL A 91 -6.72 -6.07 -3.24
CA VAL A 91 -5.49 -6.01 -4.02
C VAL A 91 -4.35 -6.63 -3.21
N THR A 92 -3.62 -7.57 -3.83
CA THR A 92 -2.41 -8.14 -3.26
C THR A 92 -1.25 -7.88 -4.21
N ILE A 93 -0.12 -7.43 -3.68
CA ILE A 93 1.10 -7.20 -4.43
C ILE A 93 2.18 -8.11 -3.89
N GLY A 94 2.65 -9.04 -4.70
CA GLY A 94 3.81 -9.87 -4.41
C GLY A 94 5.07 -9.26 -5.00
N LYS A 95 6.07 -8.94 -4.19
CA LYS A 95 7.40 -8.53 -4.62
C LYS A 95 8.23 -9.79 -4.89
N LEU A 96 8.68 -9.97 -6.12
CA LEU A 96 9.51 -11.11 -6.53
C LEU A 96 11.00 -10.76 -6.57
N SER A 97 11.32 -9.51 -6.94
CA SER A 97 12.66 -8.93 -6.94
C SER A 97 12.59 -7.41 -6.82
N ALA A 98 13.74 -6.73 -6.88
CA ALA A 98 13.77 -5.26 -6.90
C ALA A 98 13.04 -4.63 -8.09
N GLN A 99 12.84 -5.38 -9.19
CA GLN A 99 12.25 -4.87 -10.43
C GLN A 99 11.03 -5.66 -10.89
N ASP A 100 10.70 -6.76 -10.21
CA ASP A 100 9.61 -7.66 -10.57
C ASP A 100 8.60 -7.79 -9.45
N GLY A 101 7.34 -7.61 -9.80
CA GLY A 101 6.21 -7.81 -8.90
C GLY A 101 5.02 -8.42 -9.64
N LEU A 102 4.14 -8.99 -8.86
CA LEU A 102 2.87 -9.53 -9.28
C LEU A 102 1.76 -8.79 -8.54
N VAL A 103 0.81 -8.23 -9.26
CA VAL A 103 -0.42 -7.63 -8.70
C VAL A 103 -1.56 -8.61 -8.92
N ILE A 104 -2.26 -8.91 -7.86
CA ILE A 104 -3.44 -9.78 -7.84
C ILE A 104 -4.63 -8.92 -7.43
N ILE A 105 -5.61 -8.77 -8.30
CA ILE A 105 -6.84 -8.01 -8.06
C ILE A 105 -7.99 -8.99 -7.94
N GLN A 106 -8.76 -8.90 -6.87
CA GLN A 106 -10.00 -9.65 -6.66
C GLN A 106 -11.18 -8.67 -6.66
N GLY A 107 -12.28 -9.10 -7.27
CA GLY A 107 -13.47 -8.26 -7.34
C GLY A 107 -14.54 -8.81 -8.28
N ARG A 108 -15.55 -7.98 -8.54
CA ARG A 108 -16.62 -8.29 -9.49
C ARG A 108 -16.18 -7.91 -10.91
N LEU A 109 -15.41 -8.82 -11.54
CA LEU A 109 -14.79 -8.61 -12.84
C LEU A 109 -15.57 -9.41 -13.90
N ASP A 110 -16.18 -8.72 -14.86
CA ASP A 110 -16.85 -9.36 -16.02
C ASP A 110 -15.78 -9.77 -17.05
N LYS A 111 -15.34 -11.01 -16.96
CA LYS A 111 -14.28 -11.55 -17.82
C LYS A 111 -14.59 -11.36 -19.30
N PHE A 112 -15.83 -11.66 -19.73
CA PHE A 112 -16.21 -11.59 -21.14
C PHE A 112 -16.12 -10.16 -21.67
N LYS A 113 -16.68 -9.19 -20.95
CA LYS A 113 -16.66 -7.79 -21.37
C LYS A 113 -15.26 -7.18 -21.31
N ILE A 114 -14.46 -7.55 -20.31
CA ILE A 114 -13.07 -7.08 -20.20
C ILE A 114 -12.23 -7.63 -21.37
N GLU A 115 -12.35 -8.92 -21.66
CA GLU A 115 -11.64 -9.52 -22.80
C GLU A 115 -12.10 -8.93 -24.15
N GLN A 116 -13.40 -8.63 -24.30
CA GLN A 116 -13.92 -7.96 -25.48
C GLN A 116 -13.35 -6.54 -25.62
N TYR A 117 -13.36 -5.76 -24.55
CA TYR A 117 -12.76 -4.43 -24.51
C TYR A 117 -11.29 -4.44 -24.91
N LEU A 118 -10.52 -5.41 -24.42
CA LEU A 118 -9.10 -5.56 -24.79
C LEU A 118 -8.93 -5.86 -26.28
N LYS A 119 -9.78 -6.72 -26.85
CA LYS A 119 -9.80 -7.01 -28.29
C LYS A 119 -10.15 -5.78 -29.11
N ASP A 120 -11.15 -4.99 -28.70
CA ASP A 120 -11.55 -3.75 -29.37
C ASP A 120 -10.44 -2.69 -29.34
N LYS A 121 -9.56 -2.74 -28.32
CA LYS A 121 -8.33 -1.93 -28.24
C LYS A 121 -7.14 -2.55 -29.00
N GLY A 122 -7.38 -3.58 -29.82
CA GLY A 122 -6.36 -4.25 -30.62
C GLY A 122 -5.41 -5.16 -29.84
N LYS A 123 -5.78 -5.56 -28.62
CA LYS A 123 -5.00 -6.52 -27.82
C LYS A 123 -5.48 -7.93 -28.10
N HIS A 124 -4.56 -8.78 -28.55
CA HIS A 124 -4.84 -10.18 -28.84
C HIS A 124 -4.20 -11.08 -27.78
N PRO A 125 -4.94 -12.05 -27.22
CA PRO A 125 -4.39 -12.94 -26.21
C PRO A 125 -3.48 -14.00 -26.83
N GLN A 126 -2.49 -14.41 -26.09
CA GLN A 126 -1.70 -15.64 -26.30
C GLN A 126 -2.27 -16.73 -25.40
N ALA A 127 -2.37 -17.96 -25.89
CA ALA A 127 -2.78 -19.08 -25.05
C ALA A 127 -1.61 -19.51 -24.16
N TYR A 128 -1.85 -19.65 -22.86
CA TYR A 128 -0.91 -20.18 -21.90
C TYR A 128 -1.62 -21.04 -20.86
N LEU A 129 -1.34 -22.34 -20.83
CA LEU A 129 -1.97 -23.32 -19.92
C LEU A 129 -3.50 -23.20 -19.83
N GLY A 130 -4.16 -22.99 -20.97
CA GLY A 130 -5.62 -22.86 -21.05
C GLY A 130 -6.18 -21.46 -20.68
N HIS A 131 -5.31 -20.49 -20.43
CA HIS A 131 -5.70 -19.11 -20.11
C HIS A 131 -5.38 -18.16 -21.27
N SER A 132 -6.22 -17.10 -21.41
CA SER A 132 -6.00 -15.99 -22.35
C SER A 132 -5.04 -14.98 -21.73
N LEU A 133 -3.78 -14.99 -22.11
CA LEU A 133 -2.73 -14.11 -21.61
C LEU A 133 -2.55 -12.92 -22.56
N TYR A 134 -2.85 -11.71 -22.11
CA TYR A 134 -2.66 -10.46 -22.85
C TYR A 134 -1.29 -9.88 -22.53
N VAL A 135 -0.45 -9.70 -23.57
CA VAL A 135 0.93 -9.21 -23.42
C VAL A 135 1.06 -7.83 -24.05
N ASP A 136 1.77 -6.92 -23.38
CA ASP A 136 2.07 -5.58 -23.83
C ASP A 136 3.51 -5.19 -23.40
N GLY A 137 4.44 -5.25 -24.33
CA GLY A 137 5.87 -5.10 -24.03
C GLY A 137 6.36 -6.25 -23.13
N ASP A 138 6.93 -5.92 -21.98
CA ASP A 138 7.37 -6.88 -20.97
C ASP A 138 6.27 -7.22 -19.95
N GLY A 139 5.13 -6.51 -20.00
CA GLY A 139 4.00 -6.71 -19.13
C GLY A 139 2.99 -7.73 -19.63
N ALA A 140 2.27 -8.34 -18.71
CA ALA A 140 1.19 -9.26 -19.00
C ALA A 140 -0.01 -9.09 -18.05
N PHE A 141 -1.16 -9.46 -18.57
CA PHE A 141 -2.43 -9.49 -17.86
C PHE A 141 -3.16 -10.80 -18.19
N VAL A 142 -3.75 -11.41 -17.17
CA VAL A 142 -4.66 -12.55 -17.33
C VAL A 142 -5.85 -12.39 -16.37
N LEU A 143 -7.04 -12.76 -16.84
CA LEU A 143 -8.26 -12.74 -16.04
C LEU A 143 -8.74 -14.17 -15.77
N LEU A 144 -8.78 -14.53 -14.50
CA LEU A 144 -9.13 -15.85 -13.97
C LEU A 144 -10.43 -15.72 -13.17
N ASN A 145 -11.59 -15.82 -13.85
CA ASN A 145 -12.90 -15.55 -13.24
C ASN A 145 -12.95 -14.18 -12.55
N ASN A 146 -13.00 -14.15 -11.22
CA ASN A 146 -13.05 -12.95 -10.37
C ASN A 146 -11.66 -12.46 -9.90
N VAL A 147 -10.59 -12.97 -10.48
CA VAL A 147 -9.19 -12.60 -10.14
C VAL A 147 -8.47 -12.17 -11.40
N ALA A 148 -7.83 -11.01 -11.35
CA ALA A 148 -6.92 -10.55 -12.38
C ALA A 148 -5.46 -10.60 -11.87
N LEU A 149 -4.55 -11.11 -12.69
CA LEU A 149 -3.12 -11.10 -12.43
C LEU A 149 -2.44 -10.13 -13.40
N LEU A 150 -1.61 -9.24 -12.88
CA LEU A 150 -0.85 -8.26 -13.64
C LEU A 150 0.61 -8.26 -13.17
N GLY A 151 1.54 -8.12 -14.11
CA GLY A 151 2.95 -8.06 -13.78
C GLY A 151 3.79 -8.18 -15.03
N LYS A 152 5.10 -8.41 -14.88
CA LYS A 152 5.89 -8.83 -16.02
C LYS A 152 5.42 -10.20 -16.50
N LEU A 153 5.61 -10.45 -17.78
CA LEU A 153 5.23 -11.72 -18.40
C LEU A 153 5.76 -12.95 -17.65
N SER A 154 7.01 -12.88 -17.19
CA SER A 154 7.63 -13.93 -16.38
C SER A 154 6.90 -14.16 -15.03
N ALA A 155 6.54 -13.08 -14.34
CA ALA A 155 5.85 -13.15 -13.06
C ALA A 155 4.43 -13.72 -13.20
N VAL A 156 3.68 -13.26 -14.22
CA VAL A 156 2.33 -13.76 -14.48
C VAL A 156 2.35 -15.24 -14.89
N LYS A 157 3.30 -15.66 -15.73
CA LYS A 157 3.46 -17.08 -16.08
C LYS A 157 3.76 -17.94 -14.85
N LYS A 158 4.70 -17.54 -14.00
CA LYS A 158 5.01 -18.25 -12.74
C LYS A 158 3.80 -18.37 -11.84
N ALA A 159 2.96 -17.33 -11.75
CA ALA A 159 1.72 -17.38 -10.97
C ALA A 159 0.72 -18.39 -11.54
N ILE A 160 0.61 -18.47 -12.87
CA ILE A 160 -0.24 -19.48 -13.55
C ILE A 160 0.33 -20.89 -13.33
N ASP A 161 1.64 -21.08 -13.47
CA ASP A 161 2.32 -22.36 -13.23
C ASP A 161 2.10 -22.83 -11.80
N GLN A 162 2.23 -21.91 -10.82
CA GLN A 162 2.02 -22.18 -9.41
C GLN A 162 0.61 -22.68 -9.09
N MET A 163 -0.42 -22.18 -9.79
CA MET A 163 -1.80 -22.63 -9.61
C MET A 163 -2.01 -24.11 -10.01
N GLN A 164 -1.15 -24.65 -10.86
CA GLN A 164 -1.24 -26.06 -11.31
C GLN A 164 -0.61 -27.03 -10.30
N LEU A 165 0.15 -26.52 -9.34
CA LEU A 165 0.80 -27.35 -8.34
C LEU A 165 -0.18 -27.73 -7.21
N PRO A 166 -0.31 -29.00 -6.86
CA PRO A 166 -1.13 -29.41 -5.71
C PRO A 166 -0.43 -29.02 -4.41
N GLY A 167 -1.17 -28.43 -3.48
CA GLY A 167 -0.68 -28.17 -2.13
C GLY A 167 -0.86 -26.72 -1.66
N SER A 168 -0.42 -26.48 -0.44
CA SER A 168 -0.45 -25.17 0.22
C SER A 168 0.61 -24.22 -0.36
N SER A 169 0.45 -22.94 -0.09
CA SER A 169 1.36 -21.85 -0.50
C SER A 169 2.84 -22.24 -0.33
N PRO A 170 3.66 -22.03 -1.37
CA PRO A 170 5.11 -22.29 -1.33
C PRO A 170 5.89 -21.16 -0.66
N LEU A 171 5.24 -20.19 -0.05
CA LEU A 171 5.89 -19.04 0.56
C LEU A 171 6.93 -19.44 1.61
N ARG A 172 8.01 -18.71 1.68
CA ARG A 172 9.05 -18.89 2.69
C ARG A 172 8.46 -18.89 4.10
N ARG A 173 9.01 -19.72 4.98
CA ARG A 173 8.51 -19.88 6.37
C ARG A 173 8.56 -18.60 7.17
N ASP A 174 9.60 -17.80 7.00
CA ASP A 174 9.77 -16.50 7.66
C ASP A 174 8.71 -15.49 7.21
N LEU A 175 8.38 -15.48 5.92
CA LEU A 175 7.31 -14.64 5.39
C LEU A 175 5.95 -15.07 5.94
N MET A 176 5.67 -16.37 5.98
CA MET A 176 4.44 -16.91 6.60
C MET A 176 4.35 -16.59 8.09
N ALA A 177 5.47 -16.70 8.82
CA ALA A 177 5.52 -16.32 10.24
C ALA A 177 5.24 -14.82 10.43
N ALA A 178 5.80 -13.96 9.56
CA ALA A 178 5.54 -12.52 9.60
C ALA A 178 4.06 -12.20 9.32
N ILE A 179 3.42 -12.88 8.36
CA ILE A 179 1.99 -12.74 8.07
C ILE A 179 1.15 -13.08 9.31
N GLN A 180 1.51 -14.12 10.06
CA GLN A 180 0.80 -14.51 11.29
C GLN A 180 0.88 -13.46 12.42
N THR A 181 1.79 -12.49 12.34
CA THR A 181 1.88 -11.38 13.30
C THR A 181 0.92 -10.23 12.97
N ILE A 182 0.26 -10.26 11.83
CA ILE A 182 -0.71 -9.24 11.43
C ILE A 182 -2.00 -9.44 12.22
N GLU A 183 -2.45 -8.37 12.85
CA GLU A 183 -3.69 -8.37 13.63
C GLU A 183 -4.92 -8.36 12.73
N THR A 184 -6.00 -9.03 13.14
CA THR A 184 -7.28 -9.02 12.39
C THR A 184 -7.87 -7.62 12.31
N GLY A 185 -8.61 -7.35 11.23
CA GLY A 185 -9.28 -6.08 11.01
C GLY A 185 -8.40 -4.99 10.38
N ASN A 186 -7.11 -5.27 10.13
CA ASN A 186 -6.29 -4.36 9.36
C ASN A 186 -6.63 -4.48 7.87
N GLN A 187 -7.06 -3.38 7.26
CA GLN A 187 -7.40 -3.34 5.84
C GLN A 187 -6.15 -3.23 4.95
N VAL A 188 -5.07 -2.68 5.47
CA VAL A 188 -3.79 -2.60 4.75
C VAL A 188 -2.71 -3.24 5.60
N TRP A 189 -1.93 -4.13 5.00
CA TRP A 189 -0.75 -4.67 5.67
C TRP A 189 0.31 -5.09 4.67
N GLY A 190 1.53 -5.19 5.13
CA GLY A 190 2.62 -5.71 4.34
C GLY A 190 3.68 -6.36 5.20
N VAL A 191 4.33 -7.35 4.63
CA VAL A 191 5.41 -8.12 5.24
C VAL A 191 6.49 -8.41 4.23
N GLY A 192 7.74 -8.48 4.64
CA GLY A 192 8.80 -8.95 3.74
C GLY A 192 10.15 -8.30 3.96
N ASP A 193 11.01 -8.54 2.97
CA ASP A 193 12.34 -7.96 2.89
C ASP A 193 12.23 -6.57 2.27
N PHE A 194 12.65 -5.55 3.01
CA PHE A 194 12.65 -4.16 2.55
C PHE A 194 14.07 -3.72 2.22
N SER A 195 14.22 -3.01 1.13
CA SER A 195 15.44 -2.28 0.77
C SER A 195 15.18 -0.76 0.78
N VAL A 196 16.25 0.02 0.86
CA VAL A 196 16.16 1.50 0.74
C VAL A 196 15.49 1.93 -0.57
N ASN A 197 15.70 1.15 -1.65
CA ASN A 197 15.05 1.42 -2.93
C ASN A 197 13.52 1.24 -2.86
N ASP A 198 13.04 0.28 -2.08
CA ASP A 198 11.60 0.07 -1.86
C ASP A 198 10.99 1.28 -1.14
N LEU A 199 11.69 1.81 -0.12
CA LEU A 199 11.26 2.99 0.63
C LEU A 199 11.20 4.24 -0.28
N GLY A 200 12.16 4.40 -1.18
CA GLY A 200 12.14 5.46 -2.20
C GLY A 200 10.94 5.35 -3.14
N THR A 201 10.57 4.14 -3.54
CA THR A 201 9.38 3.86 -4.37
C THR A 201 8.09 4.21 -3.62
N LEU A 202 8.07 4.01 -2.30
CA LEU A 202 6.97 4.40 -1.41
C LEU A 202 6.94 5.92 -1.12
N GLY A 203 7.80 6.70 -1.74
CA GLY A 203 7.86 8.15 -1.54
C GLY A 203 8.50 8.57 -0.21
N VAL A 204 9.11 7.67 0.53
CA VAL A 204 9.86 7.99 1.74
C VAL A 204 11.09 8.78 1.35
N ARG A 205 11.07 10.08 1.63
CA ARG A 205 12.18 11.01 1.39
C ARG A 205 12.67 11.51 2.74
N GLY A 206 13.97 11.55 2.92
CA GLY A 206 14.59 12.06 4.14
C GLY A 206 15.97 12.64 3.87
N PRO A 207 16.58 13.27 4.89
CA PRO A 207 17.98 13.68 4.81
C PRO A 207 18.86 12.48 4.47
N ALA A 208 19.92 12.71 3.67
CA ALA A 208 20.82 11.65 3.22
C ALA A 208 21.34 10.74 4.35
N PRO A 209 21.69 11.26 5.55
CA PRO A 209 22.07 10.40 6.68
C PRO A 209 20.99 9.42 7.14
N ALA A 210 19.72 9.87 7.16
CA ALA A 210 18.60 8.99 7.56
C ALA A 210 18.36 7.87 6.54
N VAL A 211 18.45 8.18 5.25
CA VAL A 211 18.35 7.19 4.15
C VAL A 211 19.49 6.18 4.24
N GLU A 212 20.72 6.63 4.55
CA GLU A 212 21.87 5.74 4.71
C GLU A 212 21.69 4.78 5.88
N MET A 213 21.18 5.26 7.01
CA MET A 213 20.89 4.41 8.19
C MET A 213 19.81 3.36 7.88
N LEU A 214 18.84 3.65 7.01
CA LEU A 214 17.83 2.68 6.59
C LEU A 214 18.38 1.53 5.74
N LYS A 215 19.60 1.62 5.21
CA LYS A 215 20.26 0.51 4.50
C LYS A 215 20.50 -0.73 5.40
N SER A 216 20.51 -0.55 6.70
CA SER A 216 20.63 -1.65 7.66
C SER A 216 19.30 -2.38 7.93
N LEU A 217 18.17 -1.87 7.42
CA LEU A 217 16.86 -2.52 7.48
C LEU A 217 16.86 -3.77 6.59
N LYS A 218 16.54 -4.92 7.18
CA LYS A 218 16.51 -6.24 6.51
C LYS A 218 15.10 -6.69 6.16
N SER A 219 14.21 -6.59 7.12
CA SER A 219 12.82 -7.02 6.95
C SER A 219 11.91 -6.16 7.81
N GLY A 220 10.63 -6.26 7.58
CA GLY A 220 9.66 -5.59 8.42
C GLY A 220 8.23 -6.03 8.14
N THR A 221 7.36 -5.51 8.99
CA THR A 221 5.92 -5.61 8.82
C THR A 221 5.30 -4.23 9.01
N TYR A 222 4.22 -3.97 8.31
CA TYR A 222 3.35 -2.86 8.64
C TYR A 222 1.89 -3.31 8.53
N GLN A 223 1.04 -2.67 9.30
CA GLN A 223 -0.39 -2.92 9.29
C GLN A 223 -1.14 -1.64 9.62
N MET A 224 -2.31 -1.47 9.02
CA MET A 224 -3.14 -0.30 9.20
C MET A 224 -4.62 -0.70 9.21
N ARG A 225 -5.32 -0.22 10.20
CA ARG A 225 -6.78 -0.24 10.30
C ARG A 225 -7.31 1.18 10.19
N VAL A 226 -8.37 1.33 9.42
CA VAL A 226 -9.13 2.57 9.27
C VAL A 226 -10.56 2.30 9.67
N ASP A 227 -11.05 3.02 10.65
CA ASP A 227 -12.45 2.97 11.12
C ASP A 227 -13.03 4.40 11.27
N THR A 228 -13.13 4.93 12.46
CA THR A 228 -13.43 6.36 12.73
C THR A 228 -12.19 7.23 12.75
N GLY A 229 -11.04 6.64 12.65
CA GLY A 229 -9.71 7.23 12.58
C GLY A 229 -8.79 6.31 11.80
N ILE A 230 -7.50 6.47 12.03
CA ILE A 230 -6.49 5.63 11.41
C ILE A 230 -5.63 4.99 12.50
N HIS A 231 -5.32 3.71 12.36
CA HIS A 231 -4.55 2.92 13.30
C HIS A 231 -3.45 2.17 12.54
N ALA A 232 -2.16 2.47 12.79
CA ALA A 232 -1.08 1.76 12.11
C ALA A 232 0.08 1.37 13.03
N ARG A 233 0.77 0.32 12.65
CA ARG A 233 1.95 -0.18 13.32
C ARG A 233 2.96 -0.64 12.27
N ALA A 234 4.19 -0.16 12.39
CA ALA A 234 5.30 -0.63 11.57
C ALA A 234 6.38 -1.21 12.48
N ILE A 235 6.93 -2.35 12.09
CA ILE A 235 8.04 -3.01 12.76
C ILE A 235 9.15 -3.19 11.73
N GLY A 236 10.33 -2.67 12.02
CA GLY A 236 11.53 -2.86 11.20
C GLY A 236 12.58 -3.69 11.94
N ASN A 237 13.10 -4.72 11.30
CA ASN A 237 14.20 -5.53 11.81
C ASN A 237 15.50 -5.09 11.11
N PHE A 238 16.43 -4.56 11.90
CA PHE A 238 17.71 -4.03 11.44
C PHE A 238 18.82 -5.07 11.56
N ALA A 239 19.96 -4.79 10.96
CA ALA A 239 21.13 -5.65 11.04
C ALA A 239 21.64 -5.83 12.48
N ASP A 240 21.51 -4.79 13.30
CA ASP A 240 21.99 -4.74 14.68
C ASP A 240 21.16 -3.76 15.53
N ALA A 241 21.33 -3.86 16.86
CA ALA A 241 20.59 -3.05 17.82
C ALA A 241 21.01 -1.57 17.79
N GLU A 242 22.22 -1.26 17.41
CA GLU A 242 22.73 0.12 17.33
C GLU A 242 22.05 0.85 16.18
N SER A 243 21.97 0.24 15.01
CA SER A 243 21.24 0.76 13.86
C SER A 243 19.77 1.05 14.18
N ALA A 244 19.08 0.09 14.82
CA ALA A 244 17.70 0.27 15.25
C ALA A 244 17.54 1.43 16.24
N LYS A 245 18.47 1.52 17.23
CA LYS A 245 18.48 2.59 18.23
C LYS A 245 18.68 3.96 17.57
N ASN A 246 19.67 4.10 16.71
CA ASN A 246 20.04 5.36 16.08
C ASN A 246 18.90 5.91 15.19
N ILE A 247 18.22 5.03 14.44
CA ILE A 247 17.01 5.41 13.67
C ILE A 247 15.87 5.83 14.62
N GLY A 248 15.67 5.09 15.70
CA GLY A 248 14.64 5.41 16.70
C GLY A 248 14.91 6.75 17.38
N ASP A 249 16.15 7.06 17.74
CA ASP A 249 16.56 8.33 18.36
C ASP A 249 16.38 9.49 17.37
N LEU A 250 16.75 9.30 16.10
CA LEU A 250 16.53 10.26 15.03
C LEU A 250 15.04 10.57 14.84
N ALA A 251 14.20 9.54 14.80
CA ALA A 251 12.75 9.69 14.65
C ALA A 251 12.14 10.48 15.83
N ARG A 252 12.50 10.10 17.08
CA ARG A 252 12.05 10.81 18.29
C ARG A 252 12.51 12.27 18.29
N GLY A 253 13.77 12.52 17.93
CA GLY A 253 14.31 13.87 17.81
C GLY A 253 13.57 14.72 16.77
N ALA A 254 13.30 14.14 15.59
CA ALA A 254 12.55 14.82 14.54
C ALA A 254 11.11 15.18 14.99
N ILE A 255 10.42 14.25 15.66
CA ILE A 255 9.08 14.50 16.23
C ILE A 255 9.13 15.63 17.27
N ALA A 256 10.12 15.61 18.17
CA ALA A 256 10.28 16.66 19.19
C ALA A 256 10.52 18.04 18.56
N VAL A 257 11.40 18.13 17.58
CA VAL A 257 11.65 19.39 16.86
C VAL A 257 10.40 19.86 16.11
N ALA A 258 9.69 18.97 15.43
CA ALA A 258 8.44 19.29 14.75
C ALA A 258 7.39 19.87 15.73
N LYS A 259 7.21 19.25 16.91
CA LYS A 259 6.32 19.75 17.96
C LYS A 259 6.68 21.17 18.39
N LEU A 260 7.96 21.45 18.60
CA LEU A 260 8.42 22.79 19.01
C LEU A 260 8.14 23.85 17.92
N GLN A 261 8.31 23.49 16.65
CA GLN A 261 8.06 24.40 15.54
C GLN A 261 6.59 24.78 15.37
N VAL A 262 5.67 23.84 15.60
CA VAL A 262 4.24 24.04 15.35
C VAL A 262 3.43 24.43 16.60
N ALA A 263 4.00 24.27 17.79
CA ALA A 263 3.29 24.41 19.07
C ALA A 263 2.51 25.72 19.24
N LYS A 264 3.06 26.84 18.74
CA LYS A 264 2.43 28.17 18.88
C LYS A 264 1.39 28.48 17.82
N GLN A 265 1.49 27.88 16.65
CA GLN A 265 0.68 28.23 15.48
C GLN A 265 -0.39 27.17 15.15
N GLN A 266 -0.12 25.91 15.45
CA GLN A 266 -0.95 24.80 15.05
C GLN A 266 -0.99 23.71 16.14
N PRO A 267 -1.69 23.95 17.26
CA PRO A 267 -1.74 23.02 18.41
C PRO A 267 -2.33 21.65 18.01
N ASP A 268 -3.25 21.58 17.07
CA ASP A 268 -3.80 20.32 16.57
C ASP A 268 -2.72 19.42 15.91
N ILE A 269 -1.70 20.00 15.30
CA ILE A 269 -0.55 19.23 14.77
C ILE A 269 0.30 18.64 15.90
N VAL A 270 0.40 19.34 17.03
CA VAL A 270 1.10 18.78 18.21
C VAL A 270 0.41 17.52 18.69
N LEU A 271 -0.92 17.52 18.76
CA LEU A 271 -1.71 16.36 19.15
C LEU A 271 -1.48 15.17 18.21
N LEU A 272 -1.41 15.42 16.89
CA LEU A 272 -1.07 14.35 15.93
C LEU A 272 0.34 13.82 16.14
N LEU A 273 1.31 14.68 16.42
CA LEU A 273 2.66 14.26 16.71
C LEU A 273 2.77 13.53 18.07
N ASP A 274 1.84 13.77 19.01
CA ASP A 274 1.73 13.01 20.26
C ASP A 274 1.23 11.59 20.04
N GLY A 275 0.43 11.35 19.02
CA GLY A 275 -0.02 10.03 18.60
C GLY A 275 1.09 9.14 18.05
N ILE A 276 2.27 9.68 17.69
CA ILE A 276 3.37 8.90 17.14
C ILE A 276 4.27 8.38 18.26
N GLN A 277 4.34 7.06 18.41
CA GLN A 277 5.18 6.37 19.39
C GLN A 277 6.29 5.59 18.70
N VAL A 278 7.53 5.79 19.15
CA VAL A 278 8.72 5.11 18.62
C VAL A 278 9.43 4.37 19.75
N SER A 279 9.57 3.06 19.62
CA SER A 279 10.22 2.20 20.61
C SER A 279 11.20 1.23 19.96
N ASN A 280 12.20 0.80 20.72
CA ASN A 280 13.24 -0.14 20.30
C ASN A 280 13.30 -1.33 21.24
N SER A 281 13.57 -2.51 20.72
CA SER A 281 13.90 -3.72 21.46
C SER A 281 14.96 -4.50 20.69
N GLY A 282 16.23 -4.44 21.14
CA GLY A 282 17.34 -5.01 20.39
C GLY A 282 17.39 -4.44 18.96
N PRO A 283 17.52 -5.27 17.93
CA PRO A 283 17.58 -4.84 16.53
C PRO A 283 16.21 -4.46 15.94
N THR A 284 15.15 -4.48 16.74
CA THR A 284 13.79 -4.20 16.29
C THR A 284 13.37 -2.79 16.66
N LEU A 285 12.91 -2.01 15.68
CA LEU A 285 12.26 -0.72 15.84
C LEU A 285 10.76 -0.88 15.59
N THR A 286 9.96 -0.34 16.51
CA THR A 286 8.50 -0.28 16.34
C THR A 286 8.05 1.17 16.31
N VAL A 287 7.27 1.52 15.29
CA VAL A 287 6.56 2.80 15.19
C VAL A 287 5.08 2.49 15.27
N ARG A 288 4.41 3.15 16.19
CA ARG A 288 2.96 3.18 16.29
C ARG A 288 2.50 4.61 16.14
N ILE A 289 1.39 4.76 15.54
CA ILE A 289 0.77 6.07 15.36
C ILE A 289 -0.73 5.93 15.74
N GLU A 290 -1.37 6.80 16.55
CA GLU A 290 -2.79 6.77 17.02
C GLU A 290 -3.50 8.07 16.71
N GLU A 291 -4.48 8.10 15.73
CA GLU A 291 -5.09 9.35 15.32
C GLU A 291 -6.62 9.29 15.17
N ALA A 292 -7.28 10.16 15.87
CA ALA A 292 -8.70 10.35 15.68
C ALA A 292 -8.99 11.00 14.32
N GLY A 293 -10.01 10.50 13.61
CA GLY A 293 -10.38 11.03 12.29
C GLY A 293 -10.73 12.51 12.32
N GLU A 294 -11.38 13.00 13.39
CA GLU A 294 -11.69 14.43 13.56
C GLU A 294 -10.45 15.32 13.50
N LEU A 295 -9.34 14.87 14.13
CA LEU A 295 -8.09 15.61 14.13
C LEU A 295 -7.45 15.62 12.74
N LEU A 296 -7.53 14.50 12.04
CA LEU A 296 -7.05 14.38 10.65
C LEU A 296 -7.87 15.24 9.68
N MET A 297 -9.18 15.32 9.87
CA MET A 297 -10.06 16.17 9.06
C MET A 297 -9.74 17.66 9.24
N LYS A 298 -9.45 18.13 10.46
CA LYS A 298 -9.00 19.51 10.71
C LYS A 298 -7.74 19.86 9.93
N LEU A 299 -6.78 18.92 9.79
CA LEU A 299 -5.57 19.16 9.01
C LEU A 299 -5.81 19.29 7.51
N LYS A 300 -6.82 18.58 6.98
CA LYS A 300 -7.24 18.74 5.59
C LYS A 300 -7.63 20.18 5.31
N ASP A 301 -8.41 20.79 6.20
CA ASP A 301 -8.86 22.16 6.07
C ASP A 301 -7.71 23.17 6.18
N LEU A 302 -6.72 22.90 7.03
CA LEU A 302 -5.51 23.72 7.16
C LEU A 302 -4.63 23.68 5.91
N ARG A 303 -4.55 22.58 5.19
CA ARG A 303 -3.82 22.48 3.92
C ARG A 303 -4.52 23.22 2.77
N ALA A 304 -5.82 23.35 2.81
CA ALA A 304 -6.61 24.15 1.87
C ALA A 304 -6.40 25.67 2.08
N TYR A 305 -5.93 26.09 3.24
CA TYR A 305 -5.60 27.46 3.55
C TYR A 305 -4.18 27.77 3.05
N SER A 306 -4.06 28.21 1.81
CA SER A 306 -2.87 28.92 1.34
C SER A 306 -3.00 30.37 1.84
N PRO A 307 -2.05 30.90 2.66
CA PRO A 307 -2.09 32.30 3.05
C PRO A 307 -2.07 33.17 1.79
N PRO A 308 -2.79 34.31 1.77
CA PRO A 308 -2.72 35.26 0.66
C PRO A 308 -1.27 35.61 0.41
N ARG A 309 -0.81 35.53 -0.83
CA ARG A 309 0.49 36.09 -1.22
C ARG A 309 0.45 37.55 -0.83
N GLU A 310 1.35 37.97 0.06
CA GLU A 310 1.60 39.41 0.27
C GLU A 310 1.99 40.02 -1.07
N GLU A 311 1.07 40.75 -1.68
CA GLU A 311 1.35 41.54 -2.88
C GLU A 311 2.34 42.63 -2.51
N GLY A 312 3.51 42.47 -3.05
CA GLY A 312 4.36 43.54 -3.54
C GLY A 312 4.69 44.73 -2.64
N TRP A 313 5.78 44.61 -1.91
CA TRP A 313 6.58 45.83 -1.68
C TRP A 313 7.25 46.23 -2.99
N THR A 314 6.59 47.09 -3.77
CA THR A 314 7.26 47.88 -4.83
C THR A 314 8.21 48.87 -4.16
N ARG A 315 9.50 48.61 -4.29
CA ARG A 315 10.52 49.65 -3.97
C ARG A 315 10.41 50.74 -5.01
N HIS A 316 10.15 51.94 -4.54
CA HIS A 316 10.46 53.21 -5.26
C HIS A 316 11.95 53.52 -5.17
#